data_8933cd2514824618eb647b9f97dd3058
#
_entry.id   8933cd2514824618eb647b9f97dd3058
#
_cell.length_a   1.000
_cell.length_b   1.000
_cell.length_c   1.000
_cell.angle_alpha   90.00
_cell.angle_beta   90.00
_cell.angle_gamma   90.00
#
_symmetry.space_group_name_H-M   'P 1'
#
loop_
_entity.id
_entity.type
_entity.pdbx_description
1 polymer ?
#
loop_
_entity_poly.entity_id
_entity_poly.type
_entity_poly.pdbx_seq_one_letter_code
_entity_poly.pdbx_strand_id
1 'polypeptide(L)'
;MVVTSFATARLSEEQLRGVLAHELGHHLGLHTVAITIGHWMSVPIVLLAHIGFFFENVSHAAAQSFGRRSRVIEVVGVLTAAVFRAAGWVFSLALRAIDVLGNYVGHSSEFEADKRAVAMGFGPDLASALRVVLTSGFGPRPIGWRGRFSATHPAARTRVARIEALVRNPAG
;
A
#
# COMPACT_ATOMS: atom_id res chain seq x y z
N MET A 1 -5.20 16.37 8.03
CA MET A 1 -4.05 16.75 7.17
C MET A 1 -2.93 17.21 8.08
N VAL A 2 -1.72 16.64 7.92
CA VAL A 2 -0.53 17.02 8.72
C VAL A 2 0.50 17.59 7.76
N VAL A 3 0.89 18.84 7.94
CA VAL A 3 1.96 19.47 7.16
C VAL A 3 3.28 19.23 7.90
N THR A 4 4.26 18.61 7.22
CA THR A 4 5.56 18.32 7.85
C THR A 4 6.40 19.60 8.01
N SER A 5 7.27 19.65 9.02
CA SER A 5 8.23 20.74 9.21
C SER A 5 9.16 20.93 7.99
N PHE A 6 9.43 19.88 7.23
CA PHE A 6 10.15 19.96 5.97
C PHE A 6 9.39 20.81 4.93
N ALA A 7 8.09 20.57 4.76
CA ALA A 7 7.29 21.29 3.77
C ALA A 7 7.25 22.79 4.09
N THR A 8 7.04 23.15 5.37
CA THR A 8 7.00 24.55 5.80
C THR A 8 8.35 25.27 5.76
N ALA A 9 9.46 24.54 5.91
CA ALA A 9 10.80 25.11 5.95
C ALA A 9 11.49 25.18 4.58
N ARG A 10 11.08 24.35 3.60
CA ARG A 10 11.80 24.15 2.33
C ARG A 10 11.01 24.49 1.08
N LEU A 11 9.68 24.56 1.17
CA LEU A 11 8.82 24.88 0.04
C LEU A 11 8.44 26.36 0.06
N SER A 12 8.37 26.99 -1.12
CA SER A 12 7.80 28.30 -1.28
C SER A 12 6.28 28.25 -1.06
N GLU A 13 5.64 29.40 -0.91
CA GLU A 13 4.19 29.50 -0.74
C GLU A 13 3.44 28.89 -1.92
N GLU A 14 3.90 29.15 -3.15
CA GLU A 14 3.33 28.58 -4.38
C GLU A 14 3.47 27.05 -4.38
N GLN A 15 4.66 26.53 -4.08
CA GLN A 15 4.91 25.09 -3.97
C GLN A 15 4.02 24.44 -2.92
N LEU A 16 3.83 25.10 -1.78
CA LEU A 16 2.95 24.62 -0.74
C LEU A 16 1.49 24.60 -1.18
N ARG A 17 1.02 25.62 -1.93
CA ARG A 17 -0.32 25.63 -2.55
C ARG A 17 -0.52 24.45 -3.48
N GLY A 18 0.49 24.13 -4.31
CA GLY A 18 0.46 22.96 -5.20
C GLY A 18 0.29 21.65 -4.42
N VAL A 19 1.04 21.47 -3.33
CA VAL A 19 0.92 20.31 -2.44
C VAL A 19 -0.46 20.26 -1.78
N LEU A 20 -0.97 21.37 -1.29
CA LEU A 20 -2.29 21.46 -0.67
C LEU A 20 -3.42 21.12 -1.66
N ALA A 21 -3.30 21.57 -2.90
CA ALA A 21 -4.25 21.24 -3.97
C ALA A 21 -4.25 19.74 -4.29
N HIS A 22 -3.08 19.11 -4.29
CA HIS A 22 -2.94 17.65 -4.43
C HIS A 22 -3.62 16.90 -3.28
N GLU A 23 -3.36 17.29 -2.03
CA GLU A 23 -4.00 16.70 -0.86
C GLU A 23 -5.53 16.84 -0.89
N LEU A 24 -6.02 18.03 -1.31
CA LEU A 24 -7.45 18.25 -1.53
C LEU A 24 -7.98 17.31 -2.63
N GLY A 25 -7.19 17.06 -3.67
CA GLY A 25 -7.49 16.12 -4.72
C GLY A 25 -7.77 14.70 -4.21
N HIS A 26 -7.06 14.23 -3.18
CA HIS A 26 -7.35 12.97 -2.51
C HIS A 26 -8.69 12.98 -1.79
N HIS A 27 -9.02 14.07 -1.09
CA HIS A 27 -10.29 14.18 -0.35
C HIS A 27 -11.51 14.28 -1.27
N LEU A 28 -11.37 14.84 -2.46
CA LEU A 28 -12.43 14.90 -3.46
C LEU A 28 -12.64 13.57 -4.21
N GLY A 29 -11.77 12.59 -4.03
CA GLY A 29 -11.86 11.27 -4.65
C GLY A 29 -12.49 10.23 -3.73
N LEU A 30 -13.11 9.20 -4.34
CA LEU A 30 -13.62 8.02 -3.62
C LEU A 30 -12.50 7.10 -3.08
N HIS A 31 -11.24 7.48 -3.26
CA HIS A 31 -10.08 6.68 -2.91
C HIS A 31 -10.02 6.38 -1.40
N THR A 32 -10.25 7.38 -0.55
CA THR A 32 -10.27 7.22 0.92
C THR A 32 -11.34 6.20 1.34
N VAL A 33 -12.51 6.24 0.71
CA VAL A 33 -13.59 5.27 0.96
C VAL A 33 -13.17 3.86 0.54
N ALA A 34 -12.57 3.71 -0.64
CA ALA A 34 -12.11 2.41 -1.15
C ALA A 34 -11.04 1.78 -0.25
N ILE A 35 -10.05 2.56 0.20
CA ILE A 35 -9.02 2.09 1.14
C ILE A 35 -9.64 1.69 2.47
N THR A 36 -10.58 2.48 3.00
CA THR A 36 -11.24 2.18 4.27
C THR A 36 -12.02 0.87 4.17
N ILE A 37 -12.79 0.67 3.11
CA ILE A 37 -13.53 -0.58 2.86
C ILE A 37 -12.53 -1.75 2.75
N GLY A 38 -11.47 -1.61 1.96
CA GLY A 38 -10.44 -2.64 1.79
C GLY A 38 -9.78 -3.02 3.12
N HIS A 39 -9.48 -2.05 3.98
CA HIS A 39 -8.92 -2.28 5.30
C HIS A 39 -9.90 -3.09 6.18
N TRP A 40 -11.16 -2.69 6.27
CA TRP A 40 -12.15 -3.42 7.06
C TRP A 40 -12.42 -4.82 6.53
N MET A 41 -12.38 -5.02 5.22
CA MET A 41 -12.50 -6.36 4.62
C MET A 41 -11.28 -7.24 4.89
N SER A 42 -10.09 -6.67 5.09
CA SER A 42 -8.89 -7.46 5.40
C SER A 42 -8.88 -7.99 6.84
N VAL A 43 -9.54 -7.32 7.79
CA VAL A 43 -9.55 -7.70 9.22
C VAL A 43 -10.01 -9.16 9.44
N PRO A 44 -11.17 -9.61 8.92
CA PRO A 44 -11.60 -11.00 9.11
C PRO A 44 -10.63 -12.00 8.45
N ILE A 45 -10.01 -11.65 7.32
CA ILE A 45 -9.04 -12.50 6.65
C ILE A 45 -7.79 -12.68 7.51
N VAL A 46 -7.27 -11.58 8.09
CA VAL A 46 -6.13 -11.61 9.02
C VAL A 46 -6.46 -12.46 10.25
N LEU A 47 -7.65 -12.28 10.82
CA LEU A 47 -8.10 -13.04 11.98
C LEU A 47 -8.18 -14.55 11.68
N LEU A 48 -8.75 -14.93 10.54
CA LEU A 48 -8.84 -16.33 10.11
C LEU A 48 -7.45 -16.94 9.86
N ALA A 49 -6.53 -16.17 9.28
CA ALA A 49 -5.14 -16.61 9.11
C ALA A 49 -4.47 -16.90 10.46
N HIS A 50 -4.62 -16.03 11.45
CA HIS A 50 -4.08 -16.23 12.80
C HIS A 50 -4.70 -17.46 13.50
N ILE A 51 -6.00 -17.66 13.37
CA ILE A 51 -6.68 -18.85 13.89
C ILE A 51 -6.11 -20.11 13.23
N GLY A 52 -5.91 -20.10 11.90
CA GLY A 52 -5.31 -21.21 11.17
C GLY A 52 -3.93 -21.57 11.67
N PHE A 53 -3.04 -20.60 11.83
CA PHE A 53 -1.68 -20.80 12.38
C PHE A 53 -1.69 -21.26 13.83
N PHE A 54 -2.63 -20.76 14.65
CA PHE A 54 -2.78 -21.24 16.01
C PHE A 54 -3.11 -22.74 16.05
N PHE A 55 -4.09 -23.19 15.26
CA PHE A 55 -4.46 -24.60 15.19
C PHE A 55 -3.35 -25.48 14.59
N GLU A 56 -2.61 -24.98 13.61
CA GLU A 56 -1.41 -25.67 13.10
C GLU A 56 -0.41 -25.94 14.23
N ASN A 57 -0.06 -24.91 15.01
CA ASN A 57 0.88 -25.03 16.12
C ASN A 57 0.36 -25.99 17.20
N VAL A 58 -0.92 -25.93 17.55
CA VAL A 58 -1.52 -26.84 18.53
C VAL A 58 -1.50 -28.29 18.02
N SER A 59 -1.81 -28.51 16.75
CA SER A 59 -1.79 -29.84 16.13
C SER A 59 -0.39 -30.43 16.10
N HIS A 60 0.62 -29.62 15.81
CA HIS A 60 2.03 -30.04 15.86
C HIS A 60 2.46 -30.40 17.27
N ALA A 61 2.14 -29.57 18.27
CA ALA A 61 2.48 -29.84 19.66
C ALA A 61 1.78 -31.12 20.17
N ALA A 62 0.52 -31.33 19.82
CA ALA A 62 -0.22 -32.54 20.16
C ALA A 62 0.39 -33.79 19.52
N ALA A 63 0.73 -33.72 18.21
CA ALA A 63 1.37 -34.84 17.51
C ALA A 63 2.72 -35.23 18.15
N GLN A 64 3.52 -34.25 18.55
CA GLN A 64 4.81 -34.49 19.22
C GLN A 64 4.63 -35.07 20.63
N SER A 65 3.64 -34.65 21.38
CA SER A 65 3.40 -35.06 22.76
C SER A 65 2.74 -36.45 22.87
N PHE A 66 1.79 -36.74 21.98
CA PHE A 66 0.96 -37.96 22.05
C PHE A 66 1.27 -38.98 20.95
N GLY A 67 1.94 -38.60 19.87
CA GLY A 67 2.23 -39.46 18.71
C GLY A 67 3.11 -40.65 19.08
N ARG A 68 3.99 -40.53 20.10
CA ARG A 68 4.81 -41.64 20.61
C ARG A 68 3.99 -42.83 21.19
N ARG A 69 2.72 -42.59 21.52
CA ARG A 69 1.83 -43.61 22.12
C ARG A 69 0.93 -44.34 21.12
N SER A 70 0.67 -43.73 19.96
CA SER A 70 -0.22 -44.33 18.96
C SER A 70 0.07 -43.79 17.56
N ARG A 71 0.37 -44.68 16.64
CA ARG A 71 0.59 -44.35 15.22
C ARG A 71 -0.62 -43.66 14.56
N VAL A 72 -1.82 -43.96 15.05
CA VAL A 72 -3.06 -43.33 14.59
C VAL A 72 -3.09 -41.86 14.99
N ILE A 73 -2.75 -41.53 16.24
CA ILE A 73 -2.70 -40.15 16.73
C ILE A 73 -1.64 -39.33 15.99
N GLU A 74 -0.50 -39.92 15.71
CA GLU A 74 0.57 -39.28 14.91
C GLU A 74 0.07 -38.94 13.51
N VAL A 75 -0.52 -39.89 12.80
CA VAL A 75 -1.01 -39.68 11.42
C VAL A 75 -2.14 -38.64 11.38
N VAL A 76 -3.11 -38.72 12.30
CA VAL A 76 -4.19 -37.73 12.40
C VAL A 76 -3.64 -36.35 12.70
N GLY A 77 -2.70 -36.24 13.63
CA GLY A 77 -2.05 -34.95 13.97
C GLY A 77 -1.30 -34.33 12.77
N VAL A 78 -0.56 -35.13 12.03
CA VAL A 78 0.16 -34.67 10.82
C VAL A 78 -0.81 -34.22 9.72
N LEU A 79 -1.89 -34.98 9.48
CA LEU A 79 -2.89 -34.61 8.47
C LEU A 79 -3.62 -33.32 8.86
N THR A 80 -4.00 -33.19 10.12
CA THR A 80 -4.66 -31.98 10.65
C THR A 80 -3.75 -30.77 10.52
N ALA A 81 -2.47 -30.88 10.89
CA ALA A 81 -1.50 -29.82 10.74
C ALA A 81 -1.30 -29.43 9.27
N ALA A 82 -1.27 -30.41 8.35
CA ALA A 82 -1.14 -30.16 6.92
C ALA A 82 -2.35 -29.38 6.36
N VAL A 83 -3.58 -29.70 6.80
CA VAL A 83 -4.79 -28.96 6.40
C VAL A 83 -4.74 -27.53 6.89
N PHE A 84 -4.40 -27.29 8.17
CA PHE A 84 -4.28 -25.92 8.70
C PHE A 84 -3.15 -25.12 8.06
N ARG A 85 -2.04 -25.76 7.73
CA ARG A 85 -0.95 -25.14 6.98
C ARG A 85 -1.39 -24.71 5.59
N ALA A 86 -2.09 -25.58 4.86
CA ALA A 86 -2.62 -25.28 3.53
C ALA A 86 -3.61 -24.10 3.59
N ALA A 87 -4.53 -24.11 4.57
CA ALA A 87 -5.44 -22.99 4.80
C ALA A 87 -4.71 -21.69 5.11
N GLY A 88 -3.74 -21.71 6.04
CA GLY A 88 -2.91 -20.54 6.36
C GLY A 88 -2.15 -20.00 5.15
N TRP A 89 -1.66 -20.90 4.28
CA TRP A 89 -0.97 -20.50 3.05
C TRP A 89 -1.92 -19.79 2.07
N VAL A 90 -3.14 -20.29 1.89
CA VAL A 90 -4.17 -19.66 1.04
C VAL A 90 -4.52 -18.25 1.55
N PHE A 91 -4.74 -18.09 2.87
CA PHE A 91 -5.00 -16.78 3.46
C PHE A 91 -3.80 -15.83 3.31
N SER A 92 -2.58 -16.33 3.47
CA SER A 92 -1.36 -15.52 3.27
C SER A 92 -1.22 -15.05 1.82
N LEU A 93 -1.62 -15.87 0.85
CA LEU A 93 -1.64 -15.50 -0.55
C LEU A 93 -2.69 -14.42 -0.83
N ALA A 94 -3.88 -14.56 -0.24
CA ALA A 94 -4.95 -13.56 -0.34
C ALA A 94 -4.51 -12.19 0.23
N LEU A 95 -3.82 -12.17 1.38
CA LEU A 95 -3.27 -10.93 1.95
C LEU A 95 -2.24 -10.28 1.03
N ARG A 96 -1.34 -11.06 0.42
CA ARG A 96 -0.38 -10.54 -0.56
C ARG A 96 -1.06 -9.96 -1.80
N ALA A 97 -2.14 -10.61 -2.26
CA ALA A 97 -2.92 -10.09 -3.38
C ALA A 97 -3.59 -8.75 -3.03
N ILE A 98 -4.12 -8.61 -1.81
CA ILE A 98 -4.69 -7.36 -1.30
C ILE A 98 -3.62 -6.26 -1.24
N ASP A 99 -2.40 -6.55 -0.77
CA ASP A 99 -1.29 -5.59 -0.74
C ASP A 99 -0.91 -5.12 -2.16
N VAL A 100 -0.81 -6.04 -3.12
CA VAL A 100 -0.51 -5.71 -4.52
C VAL A 100 -1.60 -4.84 -5.13
N LEU A 101 -2.87 -5.19 -4.92
CA LEU A 101 -4.02 -4.40 -5.39
C LEU A 101 -4.06 -3.03 -4.71
N GLY A 102 -3.81 -2.97 -3.40
CA GLY A 102 -3.75 -1.73 -2.64
C GLY A 102 -2.67 -0.77 -3.18
N ASN A 103 -1.49 -1.29 -3.51
CA ASN A 103 -0.42 -0.49 -4.13
C ASN A 103 -0.79 -0.01 -5.53
N TYR A 104 -1.44 -0.86 -6.34
CA TYR A 104 -1.90 -0.48 -7.68
C TYR A 104 -2.97 0.63 -7.61
N VAL A 105 -3.95 0.50 -6.73
CA VAL A 105 -4.98 1.51 -6.46
C VAL A 105 -4.34 2.78 -5.91
N GLY A 106 -3.36 2.67 -5.01
CA GLY A 106 -2.60 3.80 -4.47
C GLY A 106 -1.89 4.61 -5.56
N HIS A 107 -1.22 3.95 -6.50
CA HIS A 107 -0.56 4.63 -7.62
C HIS A 107 -1.57 5.35 -8.53
N SER A 108 -2.71 4.72 -8.80
CA SER A 108 -3.78 5.34 -9.61
C SER A 108 -4.34 6.59 -8.92
N SER A 109 -4.53 6.54 -7.59
CA SER A 109 -5.06 7.68 -6.85
C SER A 109 -4.12 8.88 -6.77
N GLU A 110 -2.81 8.64 -6.72
CA GLU A 110 -1.80 9.72 -6.79
C GLU A 110 -1.90 10.47 -8.12
N PHE A 111 -2.04 9.74 -9.23
CA PHE A 111 -2.20 10.35 -10.55
C PHE A 111 -3.54 11.09 -10.70
N GLU A 112 -4.60 10.60 -10.10
CA GLU A 112 -5.89 11.28 -10.08
C GLU A 112 -5.85 12.54 -9.21
N ALA A 113 -5.18 12.52 -8.07
CA ALA A 113 -4.97 13.70 -7.24
C ALA A 113 -4.11 14.76 -7.97
N ASP A 114 -3.04 14.33 -8.68
CA ASP A 114 -2.24 15.20 -9.53
C ASP A 114 -3.08 15.84 -10.64
N LYS A 115 -3.93 15.05 -11.31
CA LYS A 115 -4.84 15.55 -12.37
C LYS A 115 -5.81 16.60 -11.83
N ARG A 116 -6.36 16.38 -10.62
CA ARG A 116 -7.23 17.35 -9.96
C ARG A 116 -6.49 18.62 -9.57
N ALA A 117 -5.25 18.52 -9.06
CA ALA A 117 -4.43 19.69 -8.78
C ALA A 117 -4.14 20.50 -10.06
N VAL A 118 -3.88 19.83 -11.19
CA VAL A 118 -3.76 20.50 -12.49
C VAL A 118 -5.05 21.19 -12.90
N ALA A 119 -6.21 20.51 -12.77
CA ALA A 119 -7.52 21.08 -13.11
C ALA A 119 -7.87 22.30 -12.23
N MET A 120 -7.39 22.34 -10.99
CA MET A 120 -7.51 23.50 -10.09
C MET A 120 -6.51 24.63 -10.40
N GLY A 121 -5.63 24.47 -11.40
CA GLY A 121 -4.65 25.48 -11.82
C GLY A 121 -3.29 25.40 -11.08
N PHE A 122 -3.09 24.46 -10.16
CA PHE A 122 -1.87 24.32 -9.35
C PHE A 122 -0.85 23.31 -9.89
N GLY A 123 -0.99 22.87 -11.14
CA GLY A 123 -0.08 21.89 -11.77
C GLY A 123 1.39 22.35 -11.77
N PRO A 124 1.74 23.56 -12.23
CA PRO A 124 3.11 24.06 -12.23
C PRO A 124 3.71 24.11 -10.82
N ASP A 125 2.94 24.54 -9.83
CA ASP A 125 3.36 24.68 -8.43
C ASP A 125 3.65 23.30 -7.83
N LEU A 126 2.77 22.32 -8.07
CA LEU A 126 2.96 20.94 -7.65
C LEU A 126 4.19 20.30 -8.31
N ALA A 127 4.38 20.50 -9.62
CA ALA A 127 5.56 19.97 -10.31
C ALA A 127 6.85 20.58 -9.73
N SER A 128 6.84 21.87 -9.40
CA SER A 128 7.97 22.56 -8.75
C SER A 128 8.26 21.99 -7.37
N ALA A 129 7.23 21.76 -6.53
CA ALA A 129 7.37 21.15 -5.22
C ALA A 129 7.99 19.74 -5.31
N LEU A 130 7.50 18.90 -6.24
CA LEU A 130 8.03 17.56 -6.45
C LEU A 130 9.51 17.56 -6.89
N ARG A 131 9.95 18.57 -7.66
CA ARG A 131 11.36 18.72 -8.01
C ARG A 131 12.23 19.05 -6.80
N VAL A 132 11.74 19.86 -5.86
CA VAL A 132 12.44 20.11 -4.59
C VAL A 132 12.61 18.82 -3.80
N VAL A 133 11.60 17.98 -3.72
CA VAL A 133 11.68 16.66 -3.06
C VAL A 133 12.73 15.78 -3.75
N LEU A 134 12.76 15.75 -5.09
CA LEU A 134 13.73 14.97 -5.86
C LEU A 134 15.17 15.40 -5.61
N THR A 135 15.43 16.72 -5.54
CA THR A 135 16.77 17.27 -5.32
C THR A 135 17.22 17.16 -3.87
N SER A 136 16.29 17.19 -2.93
CA SER A 136 16.58 17.07 -1.49
C SER A 136 16.99 15.66 -1.06
N GLY A 137 16.83 14.65 -1.90
CA GLY A 137 17.15 13.26 -1.59
C GLY A 137 16.25 12.60 -0.53
N PHE A 138 15.20 13.28 -0.09
CA PHE A 138 14.25 12.81 0.94
C PHE A 138 13.18 11.84 0.42
N GLY A 139 13.16 11.52 -0.87
CA GLY A 139 12.22 10.56 -1.43
C GLY A 139 12.63 9.11 -1.10
N PRO A 140 11.67 8.17 -0.91
CA PRO A 140 11.99 6.76 -0.78
C PRO A 140 12.74 6.32 -2.04
N ARG A 141 13.95 5.77 -1.86
CA ARG A 141 14.75 5.18 -2.93
C ARG A 141 14.42 3.68 -3.00
N PRO A 142 13.52 3.24 -3.88
CA PRO A 142 13.24 1.82 -4.02
C PRO A 142 14.47 1.12 -4.58
N ILE A 143 15.10 0.28 -3.77
CA ILE A 143 16.23 -0.54 -4.19
C ILE A 143 15.66 -1.82 -4.81
N GLY A 144 15.95 -2.04 -6.10
CA GLY A 144 15.52 -3.22 -6.84
C GLY A 144 14.04 -3.21 -7.28
N TRP A 145 13.66 -4.28 -8.03
CA TRP A 145 12.31 -4.41 -8.58
C TRP A 145 11.23 -4.62 -7.51
N ARG A 146 11.54 -5.34 -6.41
CA ARG A 146 10.63 -5.55 -5.28
C ARG A 146 10.32 -4.25 -4.54
N GLY A 147 11.32 -3.38 -4.35
CA GLY A 147 11.13 -2.06 -3.75
C GLY A 147 10.24 -1.14 -4.60
N ARG A 148 10.28 -1.27 -5.93
CA ARG A 148 9.40 -0.50 -6.82
C ARG A 148 7.93 -0.93 -6.72
N PHE A 149 7.65 -2.22 -6.50
CA PHE A 149 6.29 -2.72 -6.29
C PHE A 149 5.74 -2.42 -4.89
N SER A 150 6.63 -2.29 -3.90
CA SER A 150 6.23 -1.97 -2.51
C SER A 150 6.18 -0.45 -2.23
N ALA A 151 6.62 0.40 -3.15
CA ALA A 151 6.51 1.85 -2.99
C ALA A 151 5.04 2.27 -3.06
N THR A 152 4.54 2.81 -1.96
CA THR A 152 3.16 3.31 -1.83
C THR A 152 2.86 4.49 -2.76
N HIS A 153 3.90 5.20 -3.22
CA HIS A 153 3.77 6.34 -4.12
C HIS A 153 4.59 6.12 -5.40
N PRO A 154 4.06 6.51 -6.58
CA PRO A 154 4.81 6.52 -7.82
C PRO A 154 6.06 7.41 -7.69
N ALA A 155 7.11 7.06 -8.43
CA ALA A 155 8.32 7.87 -8.43
C ALA A 155 8.00 9.33 -8.79
N ALA A 156 8.47 10.28 -7.99
CA ALA A 156 8.21 11.70 -8.17
C ALA A 156 8.59 12.20 -9.58
N ARG A 157 9.61 11.61 -10.21
CA ARG A 157 9.97 11.90 -11.62
C ARG A 157 8.85 11.58 -12.60
N THR A 158 8.17 10.45 -12.43
CA THR A 158 7.05 10.03 -13.28
C THR A 158 5.86 10.97 -13.09
N ARG A 159 5.59 11.39 -11.86
CA ARG A 159 4.54 12.35 -11.53
C ARG A 159 4.81 13.71 -12.17
N VAL A 160 6.03 14.26 -12.01
CA VAL A 160 6.44 15.53 -12.63
C VAL A 160 6.22 15.48 -14.14
N ALA A 161 6.73 14.45 -14.84
CA ALA A 161 6.56 14.34 -16.29
C ALA A 161 5.08 14.30 -16.72
N ARG A 162 4.24 13.61 -15.94
CA ARG A 162 2.81 13.51 -16.22
C ARG A 162 2.06 14.82 -15.97
N ILE A 163 2.36 15.51 -14.87
CA ILE A 163 1.79 16.83 -14.56
C ILE A 163 2.15 17.82 -15.66
N GLU A 164 3.39 17.87 -16.10
CA GLU A 164 3.83 18.75 -17.17
C GLU A 164 3.15 18.43 -18.52
N ALA A 165 2.91 17.15 -18.81
CA ALA A 165 2.15 16.76 -19.99
C ALA A 165 0.70 17.24 -19.93
N LEU A 166 0.03 17.10 -18.77
CA LEU A 166 -1.34 17.57 -18.54
C LEU A 166 -1.44 19.10 -18.61
N VAL A 167 -0.45 19.83 -18.08
CA VAL A 167 -0.42 21.31 -18.15
C VAL A 167 -0.27 21.79 -19.59
N ARG A 168 0.50 21.06 -20.43
CA ARG A 168 0.66 21.41 -21.86
C ARG A 168 -0.57 21.04 -22.70
N ASN A 169 -1.25 19.95 -22.35
CA ASN A 169 -2.42 19.47 -23.09
C ASN A 169 -3.58 19.19 -22.12
N PRO A 170 -4.35 20.21 -21.73
CA PRO A 170 -5.43 20.05 -20.74
C PRO A 170 -6.66 19.29 -21.27
N ALA A 171 -6.69 18.96 -22.56
CA ALA A 171 -7.81 18.25 -23.22
C ALA A 171 -7.55 16.75 -23.43
N GLY A 172 -6.52 16.16 -22.78
CA GLY A 172 -6.14 14.74 -22.89
C GLY A 172 -6.75 13.86 -21.80
#